data_49fc07361ce9ecac06760672112f575d
#
_entry.id   49fc07361ce9ecac06760672112f575d
#
_cell.length_a   1.000
_cell.length_b   1.000
_cell.length_c   1.000
_cell.angle_alpha   90.00
_cell.angle_beta   90.00
_cell.angle_gamma   90.00
#
_symmetry.space_group_name_H-M   'P 1'
#
loop_
_entity.id
_entity.type
_entity.pdbx_description
1 polymer ?
#
loop_
_entity_poly.entity_id
_entity_poly.type
_entity_poly.pdbx_seq_one_letter_code
_entity_poly.pdbx_strand_id
1 'polypeptide(L)' 'MRMVRVRALPGFRLAVEFEDGVRGEVSLEADLWGPAFEPLRDPEFFAQVALSEFGAPAWPNGTDIAPDAIYAQLAG' A
#
# COMPACT_ATOMS: atom_id res chain seq x y z
N MET A 1 6.07 5.81 -11.16
CA MET A 1 6.92 6.13 -9.99
C MET A 1 7.04 4.89 -9.12
N ARG A 2 8.27 4.54 -8.78
CA ARG A 2 8.55 3.29 -8.06
C ARG A 2 8.64 3.54 -6.55
N MET A 3 7.96 2.72 -5.77
CA MET A 3 8.04 2.75 -4.31
C MET A 3 9.26 1.94 -3.86
N VAL A 4 10.01 2.46 -2.90
CA VAL A 4 11.23 1.80 -2.39
C VAL A 4 11.06 1.26 -0.97
N ARG A 5 10.03 1.70 -0.24
CA ARG A 5 9.71 1.18 1.09
C ARG A 5 8.21 1.18 1.29
N VAL A 6 7.73 0.16 1.98
CA VAL A 6 6.34 0.10 2.44
C VAL A 6 6.27 -0.60 3.79
N ARG A 7 5.44 -0.09 4.68
CA ARG A 7 5.20 -0.71 5.99
C ARG A 7 3.75 -0.50 6.38
N ALA A 8 3.12 -1.56 6.87
CA ALA A 8 1.75 -1.47 7.37
C ALA A 8 1.73 -0.79 8.75
N LEU A 9 0.73 0.05 8.95
CA LEU A 9 0.48 0.74 10.21
C LEU A 9 -0.92 0.39 10.71
N PRO A 10 -1.20 0.57 12.02
CA PRO A 10 -2.55 0.36 12.54
C PRO A 10 -3.58 1.24 11.81
N GLY A 11 -4.80 0.73 11.69
CA GLY A 11 -5.88 1.48 11.02
C GLY A 11 -5.84 1.42 9.51
N PHE A 12 -5.25 0.38 8.95
CA PHE A 12 -5.19 0.16 7.49
C PHE A 12 -4.49 1.30 6.78
N ARG A 13 -3.38 1.77 7.35
CA ARG A 13 -2.53 2.79 6.77
C ARG A 13 -1.21 2.16 6.34
N LEU A 14 -0.57 2.80 5.36
CA LEU A 14 0.77 2.41 4.92
C LEU A 14 1.71 3.58 5.08
N ALA A 15 2.90 3.32 5.63
CA ALA A 15 4.01 4.25 5.55
C ALA A 15 4.81 3.88 4.31
N VAL A 16 5.03 4.83 3.43
CA VAL A 16 5.63 4.58 2.12
C VAL A 16 6.73 5.59 1.83
N GLU A 17 7.67 5.18 0.99
CA GLU A 17 8.70 6.05 0.46
C GLU A 17 8.92 5.70 -1.02
N PHE A 18 9.06 6.73 -1.85
CA PHE A 18 9.28 6.58 -3.29
C PHE A 18 10.74 6.88 -3.66
N GLU A 19 11.13 6.45 -4.84
CA GLU A 19 12.51 6.58 -5.34
C GLU A 19 13.00 8.02 -5.43
N ASP A 20 12.08 8.99 -5.55
CA ASP A 20 12.41 10.42 -5.61
C ASP A 20 12.50 11.07 -4.23
N GLY A 21 12.36 10.28 -3.17
CA GLY A 21 12.40 10.78 -1.80
C GLY A 21 11.08 11.23 -1.21
N VAL A 22 10.01 11.26 -1.99
CA VAL A 22 8.66 11.54 -1.47
C VAL A 22 8.25 10.42 -0.53
N ARG A 23 7.79 10.75 0.66
CA ARG A 23 7.39 9.77 1.67
C ARG A 23 6.25 10.32 2.52
N GLY A 24 5.54 9.43 3.18
CA GLY A 24 4.45 9.79 4.08
C GLY A 24 3.57 8.59 4.39
N GLU A 25 2.42 8.87 4.95
CA GLU A 25 1.43 7.85 5.31
C GLU A 25 0.18 8.05 4.49
N VAL A 26 -0.40 6.95 4.04
CA VAL A 26 -1.68 6.96 3.33
C VAL A 26 -2.66 6.03 4.02
N SER A 27 -3.93 6.38 4.04
CA SER A 27 -4.99 5.53 4.56
C SER A 27 -5.63 4.78 3.41
N LEU A 28 -5.76 3.47 3.56
CA LEU A 28 -6.43 2.62 2.58
C LEU A 28 -7.79 2.13 3.08
N GLU A 29 -8.21 2.58 4.26
CA GLU A 29 -9.44 2.07 4.88
C GLU A 29 -10.65 2.19 3.95
N ALA A 30 -10.78 3.30 3.26
CA ALA A 30 -11.91 3.54 2.35
C ALA A 30 -11.78 2.78 1.01
N ASP A 31 -10.60 2.23 0.73
CA ASP A 31 -10.30 1.57 -0.55
C ASP A 31 -10.34 0.04 -0.46
N LEU A 32 -10.52 -0.49 0.75
CA LEU A 32 -10.47 -1.94 0.96
C LEU A 32 -11.85 -2.58 0.78
N TRP A 33 -12.36 -2.53 -0.43
CA TRP A 33 -13.65 -3.12 -0.74
C TRP A 33 -13.62 -3.96 -2.00
N GLY A 34 -14.60 -4.85 -2.12
CA GLY A 34 -14.67 -5.82 -3.19
C GLY A 34 -13.93 -7.09 -2.83
N PRO A 35 -14.19 -8.19 -3.58
CA PRO A 35 -13.67 -9.53 -3.22
C PRO A 35 -12.16 -9.62 -3.15
N ALA A 36 -11.44 -8.89 -4.02
CA ALA A 36 -9.98 -8.94 -4.06
C ALA A 36 -9.36 -8.31 -2.82
N PHE A 37 -10.00 -7.30 -2.23
CA PHE A 37 -9.46 -6.58 -1.09
C PHE A 37 -10.01 -7.06 0.26
N GLU A 38 -11.01 -7.92 0.24
CA GLU A 38 -11.64 -8.38 1.48
C GLU A 38 -10.65 -8.99 2.48
N PRO A 39 -9.69 -9.85 2.05
CA PRO A 39 -8.71 -10.39 2.99
C PRO A 39 -7.83 -9.31 3.65
N LEU A 40 -7.63 -8.18 2.99
CA LEU A 40 -6.81 -7.10 3.53
C LEU A 40 -7.49 -6.38 4.70
N ARG A 41 -8.76 -6.62 4.91
CA ARG A 41 -9.50 -6.06 6.05
C ARG A 41 -9.16 -6.76 7.36
N ASP A 42 -8.45 -7.89 7.29
CA ASP A 42 -7.86 -8.54 8.45
C ASP A 42 -6.53 -7.85 8.74
N PRO A 43 -6.35 -7.22 9.92
CA PRO A 43 -5.11 -6.51 10.24
C PRO A 43 -3.85 -7.36 10.13
N GLU A 44 -3.94 -8.65 10.47
CA GLU A 44 -2.79 -9.54 10.36
C GLU A 44 -2.41 -9.81 8.91
N PHE A 45 -3.40 -9.95 8.03
CA PHE A 45 -3.13 -10.12 6.61
C PHE A 45 -2.62 -8.83 6.00
N PHE A 46 -3.21 -7.71 6.35
CA PHE A 46 -2.79 -6.39 5.87
C PHE A 46 -1.32 -6.13 6.23
N ALA A 47 -0.89 -6.57 7.40
CA ALA A 47 0.49 -6.39 7.86
C ALA A 47 1.52 -7.17 7.02
N GLN A 48 1.07 -8.09 6.17
CA GLN A 48 1.97 -8.87 5.31
C GLN A 48 2.31 -8.16 4.01
N VAL A 49 1.98 -6.89 3.88
CA VAL A 49 2.32 -6.10 2.71
C VAL A 49 3.83 -6.11 2.45
N ALA A 50 4.21 -6.22 1.19
CA ALA A 50 5.61 -6.17 0.75
C ALA A 50 5.69 -5.46 -0.59
N LEU A 51 6.89 -5.03 -0.96
CA LEU A 51 7.10 -4.46 -2.29
C LEU A 51 7.15 -5.57 -3.33
N SER A 52 6.41 -5.38 -4.42
CA SER A 52 6.55 -6.24 -5.59
C SER A 52 7.81 -5.88 -6.35
N GLU A 53 8.17 -6.69 -7.33
CA GLU A 53 9.31 -6.40 -8.23
C GLU A 53 9.10 -5.11 -9.03
N PHE A 54 7.86 -4.65 -9.13
CA PHE A 54 7.51 -3.41 -9.85
C PHE A 54 7.49 -2.19 -8.94
N GLY A 55 7.85 -2.33 -7.66
CA GLY A 55 7.83 -1.21 -6.71
C GLY A 55 6.43 -0.80 -6.31
N ALA A 56 5.51 -1.76 -6.21
CA ALA A 56 4.13 -1.55 -5.77
C ALA A 56 3.87 -2.32 -4.46
N PRO A 57 3.01 -1.82 -3.57
CA PRO A 57 2.62 -2.58 -2.40
C PRO A 57 1.75 -3.76 -2.82
N ALA A 58 2.08 -4.94 -2.34
CA ALA A 58 1.41 -6.18 -2.71
C ALA A 58 1.25 -7.10 -1.51
N TRP A 59 0.27 -7.98 -1.59
CA TRP A 59 -0.06 -8.93 -0.52
C TRP A 59 0.03 -10.37 -1.03
N PRO A 60 0.13 -11.36 -0.11
CA PRO A 60 0.34 -12.75 -0.51
C PRO A 60 -0.74 -13.35 -1.41
N ASN A 61 -1.93 -12.78 -1.44
CA ASN A 61 -3.01 -13.25 -2.30
C ASN A 61 -2.94 -12.73 -3.73
N GLY A 62 -1.86 -12.00 -4.08
CA GLY A 62 -1.69 -11.43 -5.40
C GLY A 62 -2.32 -10.06 -5.58
N THR A 63 -3.00 -9.53 -4.56
CA THR A 63 -3.57 -8.19 -4.62
C THR A 63 -2.45 -7.15 -4.54
N ASP A 64 -2.52 -6.12 -5.35
CA ASP A 64 -1.58 -5.00 -5.32
C ASP A 64 -2.32 -3.69 -5.54
N ILE A 65 -1.61 -2.59 -5.27
CA ILE A 65 -2.15 -1.25 -5.48
C ILE A 65 -1.15 -0.48 -6.33
N ALA A 66 -1.66 0.25 -7.32
CA ALA A 66 -0.80 1.04 -8.19
C ALA A 66 -0.04 2.09 -7.36
N PRO A 67 1.30 2.11 -7.44
CA PRO A 67 2.07 3.08 -6.68
C PRO A 67 1.76 4.52 -7.07
N ASP A 68 1.39 4.76 -8.32
CA ASP A 68 1.05 6.11 -8.79
C ASP A 68 -0.18 6.67 -8.08
N ALA A 69 -1.16 5.82 -7.75
CA ALA A 69 -2.34 6.25 -7.00
C ALA A 69 -1.96 6.72 -5.59
N ILE A 70 -1.02 6.03 -4.97
CA ILE A 70 -0.53 6.41 -3.64
C ILE A 70 0.32 7.68 -3.73
N TYR A 71 1.17 7.77 -4.74
CA TYR A 71 2.00 8.94 -4.96
C TYR A 71 1.14 10.20 -5.12
N ALA A 72 0.06 10.09 -5.87
CA ALA A 72 -0.85 11.22 -6.09
C ALA A 72 -1.47 11.72 -4.79
N GLN A 73 -1.77 10.84 -3.85
CA GLN A 73 -2.28 11.24 -2.54
C GLN A 73 -1.26 12.04 -1.73
N LEU A 74 0.02 11.68 -1.84
CA LEU A 74 1.08 12.34 -1.09
C LEU A 74 1.52 13.66 -1.73
N ALA A 75 1.58 13.69 -3.04
CA ALA A 75 2.08 14.86 -3.78
C ALA A 75 1.01 15.89 -4.05
N GLY A 76 -0.22 15.48 -4.01
CA GLY A 76 -1.32 16.34 -4.37
C GLY A 76 -2.20 16.77 -3.33
#